data_298620755861d50eddc71a29e6ba79a1
#
_entry.id   298620755861d50eddc71a29e6ba79a1
#
_cell.length_a   1.000
_cell.length_b   1.000
_cell.length_c   1.000
_cell.angle_alpha   90.00
_cell.angle_beta   90.00
_cell.angle_gamma   90.00
#
_symmetry.space_group_name_H-M   'P 1'
#
loop_
_entity.id
_entity.type
_entity.pdbx_description
1 polymer ?
#
loop_
_entity_poly.entity_id
_entity_poly.type
_entity_poly.pdbx_seq_one_letter_code
_entity_poly.pdbx_strand_id
1 'polypeptide(L)'
;MRAQIFIGIVLIIVVTASLLVYIRFRNDMRKAYQCISKGSKMIQTEFGPIQYTIFGEGAPMLIVHGAGGGYDQGEYFAKIIGGNYRWIAPSRFGFLGSPVPNGANSSLQADAYACLLDALGIDRVGVVGVSMGGPSSLLFALRYPQRTKSLVMISAASHAIPPRPAILATIFNVFLNDFVFWMMVHLSPQVLLAVLGVPVDVQRQLSSEETARLHAFLESIVPMGARRNGQLLEQHMSEYDAGQIRNIQAPTLVLHAQDDTLVSFEQAEFSARNIPGARPVAMEKGGHLALMMNVNAPAREKLLTFLEQNNSR
;
A
#
# COMPACT_ATOMS: atom_id res chain seq x y z
N MET A 1 9.65 -55.68 6.87
CA MET A 1 9.32 -55.55 5.42
C MET A 1 8.11 -54.65 5.16
N ARG A 2 6.87 -54.94 5.67
CA ARG A 2 5.67 -54.09 5.42
C ARG A 2 5.84 -52.63 5.91
N ALA A 3 6.40 -52.41 7.11
CA ALA A 3 6.65 -51.07 7.66
C ALA A 3 7.67 -50.26 6.84
N GLN A 4 8.72 -50.91 6.31
CA GLN A 4 9.71 -50.26 5.45
C GLN A 4 9.14 -49.84 4.09
N ILE A 5 8.28 -50.69 3.53
CA ILE A 5 7.57 -50.35 2.27
C ILE A 5 6.62 -49.18 2.51
N PHE A 6 5.87 -49.17 3.62
CA PHE A 6 4.98 -48.07 3.98
C PHE A 6 5.73 -46.75 4.16
N ILE A 7 6.84 -46.75 4.90
CA ILE A 7 7.70 -45.57 5.09
C ILE A 7 8.24 -45.07 3.75
N GLY A 8 8.68 -46.00 2.88
CA GLY A 8 9.15 -45.65 1.53
C GLY A 8 8.07 -44.96 0.66
N ILE A 9 6.84 -45.48 0.70
CA ILE A 9 5.70 -44.87 -0.02
C ILE A 9 5.40 -43.46 0.53
N VAL A 10 5.32 -43.31 1.85
CA VAL A 10 5.08 -41.99 2.50
C VAL A 10 6.18 -41.00 2.11
N LEU A 11 7.44 -41.41 2.13
CA LEU A 11 8.56 -40.55 1.74
C LEU A 11 8.45 -40.11 0.27
N ILE A 12 8.12 -41.01 -0.64
CA ILE A 12 7.92 -40.71 -2.06
C ILE A 12 6.78 -39.69 -2.22
N ILE A 13 5.65 -39.88 -1.52
CA ILE A 13 4.52 -38.94 -1.57
C ILE A 13 4.93 -37.56 -1.10
N VAL A 14 5.63 -37.47 0.06
CA VAL A 14 6.09 -36.19 0.62
C VAL A 14 7.08 -35.49 -0.33
N VAL A 15 8.05 -36.21 -0.87
CA VAL A 15 9.04 -35.65 -1.81
C VAL A 15 8.33 -35.16 -3.09
N THR A 16 7.41 -35.98 -3.64
CA THR A 16 6.68 -35.61 -4.85
C THR A 16 5.80 -34.36 -4.61
N ALA A 17 5.06 -34.33 -3.50
CA ALA A 17 4.24 -33.17 -3.12
C ALA A 17 5.10 -31.91 -2.93
N SER A 18 6.24 -32.02 -2.24
CA SER A 18 7.17 -30.91 -2.04
C SER A 18 7.74 -30.41 -3.37
N LEU A 19 8.07 -31.29 -4.28
CA LEU A 19 8.56 -30.94 -5.62
C LEU A 19 7.48 -30.19 -6.43
N LEU A 20 6.24 -30.66 -6.40
CA LEU A 20 5.12 -30.02 -7.09
C LEU A 20 4.85 -28.62 -6.53
N VAL A 21 4.85 -28.46 -5.21
CA VAL A 21 4.72 -27.16 -4.55
C VAL A 21 5.87 -26.23 -4.97
N TYR A 22 7.11 -26.71 -4.98
CA TYR A 22 8.27 -25.92 -5.40
C TYR A 22 8.19 -25.51 -6.87
N ILE A 23 7.78 -26.40 -7.77
CA ILE A 23 7.61 -26.08 -9.20
C ILE A 23 6.53 -25.00 -9.37
N ARG A 24 5.38 -25.15 -8.68
CA ARG A 24 4.31 -24.14 -8.71
C ARG A 24 4.81 -22.79 -8.21
N PHE A 25 5.44 -22.74 -7.03
CA PHE A 25 6.06 -21.54 -6.48
C PHE A 25 7.00 -20.85 -7.48
N ARG A 26 7.93 -21.62 -8.09
CA ARG A 26 8.87 -21.09 -9.06
C ARG A 26 8.19 -20.48 -10.29
N ASN A 27 7.14 -21.12 -10.77
CA ASN A 27 6.37 -20.62 -11.91
C ASN A 27 5.58 -19.35 -11.56
N ASP A 28 4.96 -19.30 -10.39
CA ASP A 28 4.21 -18.13 -9.92
C ASP A 28 5.16 -16.95 -9.68
N MET A 29 6.32 -17.17 -9.05
CA MET A 29 7.35 -16.15 -8.88
C MET A 29 7.86 -15.60 -10.21
N ARG A 30 8.13 -16.47 -11.20
CA ARG A 30 8.55 -16.02 -12.53
C ARG A 30 7.52 -15.08 -13.16
N LYS A 31 6.23 -15.43 -13.09
CA LYS A 31 5.14 -14.59 -13.59
C LYS A 31 5.06 -13.27 -12.82
N ALA A 32 5.12 -13.32 -11.49
CA ALA A 32 5.06 -12.13 -10.63
C ALA A 32 6.21 -11.16 -10.95
N TYR A 33 7.46 -11.63 -11.01
CA TYR A 33 8.60 -10.79 -11.39
C TYR A 33 8.50 -10.22 -12.82
N GLN A 34 7.92 -10.97 -13.76
CA GLN A 34 7.64 -10.47 -15.10
C GLN A 34 6.56 -9.38 -15.11
N CYS A 35 5.50 -9.55 -14.31
CA CYS A 35 4.43 -8.55 -14.20
C CYS A 35 4.94 -7.22 -13.67
N ILE A 36 5.69 -7.21 -12.56
CA ILE A 36 6.21 -5.97 -11.97
C ILE A 36 7.30 -5.28 -12.81
N SER A 37 7.87 -5.96 -13.80
CA SER A 37 8.83 -5.33 -14.74
C SER A 37 8.17 -4.74 -15.98
N LYS A 38 7.03 -5.30 -16.43
CA LYS A 38 6.40 -4.92 -17.71
C LYS A 38 5.38 -3.79 -17.57
N GLY A 39 4.74 -3.64 -16.41
CA GLY A 39 3.66 -2.69 -16.19
C GLY A 39 4.11 -1.28 -15.82
N SER A 40 5.41 -1.01 -15.80
CA SER A 40 5.98 0.23 -15.28
C SER A 40 6.97 0.90 -16.21
N LYS A 41 7.27 2.15 -15.88
CA LYS A 41 8.32 2.99 -16.48
C LYS A 41 9.37 3.30 -15.42
N MET A 42 10.56 3.66 -15.86
CA MET A 42 11.64 4.15 -14.99
C MET A 42 11.98 5.59 -15.38
N ILE A 43 12.21 6.44 -14.40
CA ILE A 43 12.72 7.79 -14.61
C ILE A 43 13.90 8.04 -13.68
N GLN A 44 14.94 8.72 -14.18
CA GLN A 44 16.08 9.11 -13.35
C GLN A 44 15.77 10.44 -12.66
N THR A 45 16.02 10.48 -11.37
CA THR A 45 15.94 11.69 -10.54
C THR A 45 17.26 11.87 -9.77
N GLU A 46 17.44 13.00 -9.11
CA GLU A 46 18.57 13.21 -8.22
C GLU A 46 18.61 12.25 -7.01
N PHE A 47 17.48 11.63 -6.67
CA PHE A 47 17.36 10.62 -5.61
C PHE A 47 17.54 9.18 -6.13
N GLY A 48 17.94 9.01 -7.38
CA GLY A 48 18.05 7.74 -8.07
C GLY A 48 16.85 7.44 -8.97
N PRO A 49 16.80 6.24 -9.55
CA PRO A 49 15.71 5.84 -10.43
C PRO A 49 14.41 5.65 -9.64
N ILE A 50 13.29 6.16 -10.17
CA ILE A 50 11.95 5.93 -9.65
C ILE A 50 11.18 5.07 -10.65
N GLN A 51 10.69 3.94 -10.19
CA GLN A 51 9.75 3.13 -10.95
C GLN A 51 8.33 3.66 -10.74
N TYR A 52 7.57 3.81 -11.81
CA TYR A 52 6.20 4.32 -11.74
C TYR A 52 5.33 3.76 -12.86
N THR A 53 4.02 3.89 -12.71
CA THR A 53 3.05 3.77 -13.80
C THR A 53 2.25 5.04 -13.92
N ILE A 54 1.71 5.28 -15.14
CA ILE A 54 0.80 6.37 -15.44
C ILE A 54 -0.30 5.84 -16.35
N PHE A 55 -1.56 6.05 -15.98
CA PHE A 55 -2.72 5.53 -16.69
C PHE A 55 -3.96 6.39 -16.44
N GLY A 56 -4.98 6.21 -17.27
CA GLY A 56 -6.20 7.02 -17.24
C GLY A 56 -5.99 8.40 -17.90
N GLU A 57 -7.06 9.16 -17.96
CA GLU A 57 -7.13 10.51 -18.55
C GLU A 57 -7.76 11.48 -17.54
N GLY A 58 -7.65 12.78 -17.80
CA GLY A 58 -8.23 13.82 -16.94
C GLY A 58 -7.23 14.45 -15.96
N ALA A 59 -7.73 14.94 -14.82
CA ALA A 59 -6.91 15.65 -13.85
C ALA A 59 -5.83 14.75 -13.24
N PRO A 60 -4.57 15.22 -13.10
CA PRO A 60 -3.48 14.42 -12.58
C PRO A 60 -3.62 14.16 -11.08
N MET A 61 -3.44 12.90 -10.69
CA MET A 61 -3.51 12.39 -9.32
C MET A 61 -2.27 11.58 -8.99
N LEU A 62 -1.57 11.94 -7.93
CA LEU A 62 -0.48 11.14 -7.35
C LEU A 62 -1.06 10.18 -6.32
N ILE A 63 -0.90 8.88 -6.52
CA ILE A 63 -1.30 7.87 -5.55
C ILE A 63 -0.10 7.17 -4.94
N VAL A 64 0.03 7.27 -3.63
CA VAL A 64 1.17 6.77 -2.84
C VAL A 64 0.73 5.52 -2.08
N HIS A 65 1.33 4.39 -2.45
CA HIS A 65 1.01 3.08 -1.90
C HIS A 65 1.44 2.90 -0.43
N GLY A 66 0.84 1.92 0.26
CA GLY A 66 1.18 1.52 1.61
C GLY A 66 2.37 0.55 1.70
N ALA A 67 2.57 -0.02 2.88
CA ALA A 67 3.52 -1.09 3.10
C ALA A 67 3.14 -2.33 2.26
N GLY A 68 4.13 -3.08 1.80
CA GLY A 68 3.92 -4.21 0.88
C GLY A 68 3.57 -3.82 -0.55
N GLY A 69 3.56 -2.52 -0.86
CA GLY A 69 3.15 -2.00 -2.16
C GLY A 69 4.27 -1.83 -3.17
N GLY A 70 3.99 -0.98 -4.10
CA GLY A 70 4.75 -0.51 -5.24
C GLY A 70 3.80 0.24 -6.16
N TYR A 71 4.24 0.61 -7.35
CA TYR A 71 3.37 1.25 -8.34
C TYR A 71 2.10 0.43 -8.63
N ASP A 72 2.23 -0.88 -8.63
CA ASP A 72 1.14 -1.84 -8.87
C ASP A 72 0.04 -1.80 -7.79
N GLN A 73 0.40 -1.64 -6.52
CA GLN A 73 -0.57 -1.43 -5.46
C GLN A 73 -1.24 -0.05 -5.57
N GLY A 74 -0.48 0.98 -5.95
CA GLY A 74 -1.04 2.30 -6.25
C GLY A 74 -2.07 2.22 -7.38
N GLU A 75 -1.75 1.50 -8.45
CA GLU A 75 -2.69 1.22 -9.55
C GLU A 75 -3.92 0.45 -9.07
N TYR A 76 -3.75 -0.52 -8.20
CA TYR A 76 -4.85 -1.31 -7.61
C TYR A 76 -5.83 -0.41 -6.84
N PHE A 77 -5.32 0.43 -5.93
CA PHE A 77 -6.16 1.36 -5.17
C PHE A 77 -6.82 2.41 -6.07
N ALA A 78 -6.12 2.93 -7.07
CA ALA A 78 -6.68 3.87 -8.03
C ALA A 78 -7.89 3.29 -8.77
N LYS A 79 -7.82 2.01 -9.17
CA LYS A 79 -8.96 1.29 -9.77
C LYS A 79 -10.14 1.11 -8.82
N ILE A 80 -9.90 0.90 -7.52
CA ILE A 80 -10.94 0.83 -6.48
C ILE A 80 -11.61 2.19 -6.26
N ILE A 81 -10.82 3.27 -6.25
CA ILE A 81 -11.32 4.63 -6.13
C ILE A 81 -12.16 4.98 -7.37
N GLY A 82 -11.65 4.66 -8.56
CA GLY A 82 -12.31 4.99 -9.83
C GLY A 82 -12.18 6.46 -10.22
N GLY A 83 -13.18 6.96 -10.97
CA GLY A 83 -13.20 8.32 -11.48
C GLY A 83 -12.36 8.52 -12.75
N ASN A 84 -12.53 9.68 -13.41
CA ASN A 84 -11.83 10.03 -14.62
C ASN A 84 -10.58 10.88 -14.28
N TYR A 85 -9.50 10.22 -13.88
CA TYR A 85 -8.25 10.84 -13.45
C TYR A 85 -7.05 10.24 -14.19
N ARG A 86 -6.04 11.06 -14.42
CA ARG A 86 -4.72 10.62 -14.86
C ARG A 86 -3.90 10.26 -13.62
N TRP A 87 -3.85 8.98 -13.29
CA TRP A 87 -3.16 8.47 -12.12
C TRP A 87 -1.67 8.32 -12.36
N ILE A 88 -0.86 8.81 -11.43
CA ILE A 88 0.58 8.64 -11.33
C ILE A 88 0.83 7.81 -10.06
N ALA A 89 1.32 6.59 -10.22
CA ALA A 89 1.60 5.70 -9.10
C ALA A 89 3.09 5.36 -9.06
N PRO A 90 3.91 6.03 -8.24
CA PRO A 90 5.31 5.68 -8.04
C PRO A 90 5.47 4.51 -7.08
N SER A 91 6.52 3.71 -7.27
CA SER A 91 7.07 2.87 -6.20
C SER A 91 7.89 3.74 -5.25
N ARG A 92 7.59 3.68 -3.95
CA ARG A 92 8.36 4.39 -2.92
C ARG A 92 9.76 3.80 -2.78
N PHE A 93 10.65 4.47 -2.09
CA PHE A 93 12.02 4.02 -1.84
C PHE A 93 12.06 2.60 -1.25
N GLY A 94 12.89 1.75 -1.84
CA GLY A 94 13.06 0.35 -1.45
C GLY A 94 11.99 -0.61 -1.96
N PHE A 95 10.97 -0.11 -2.67
CA PHE A 95 9.94 -0.95 -3.27
C PHE A 95 10.18 -1.15 -4.76
N LEU A 96 10.11 -2.42 -5.18
CA LEU A 96 10.25 -2.84 -6.59
C LEU A 96 11.55 -2.29 -7.21
N GLY A 97 11.45 -1.52 -8.29
CA GLY A 97 12.59 -0.94 -9.02
C GLY A 97 13.11 0.40 -8.46
N SER A 98 12.53 0.94 -7.38
CA SER A 98 13.00 2.18 -6.74
C SER A 98 13.96 1.84 -5.60
N PRO A 99 15.28 2.15 -5.71
CA PRO A 99 16.24 1.85 -4.64
C PRO A 99 16.03 2.72 -3.39
N VAL A 100 16.74 2.39 -2.33
CA VAL A 100 16.81 3.20 -1.11
C VAL A 100 17.97 4.17 -1.24
N PRO A 101 17.77 5.49 -1.37
CA PRO A 101 18.86 6.46 -1.37
C PRO A 101 19.43 6.64 0.05
N ASN A 102 20.65 7.19 0.12
CA ASN A 102 21.25 7.56 1.40
C ASN A 102 20.39 8.58 2.13
N GLY A 103 20.15 8.39 3.43
CA GLY A 103 19.33 9.27 4.24
C GLY A 103 17.83 9.21 3.94
N ALA A 104 17.35 8.11 3.33
CA ALA A 104 15.96 7.93 2.99
C ALA A 104 15.02 8.16 4.19
N ASN A 105 14.07 9.06 4.01
CA ASN A 105 13.01 9.41 4.96
C ASN A 105 11.80 9.94 4.20
N SER A 106 10.70 10.25 4.90
CA SER A 106 9.48 10.73 4.25
C SER A 106 9.59 12.11 3.60
N SER A 107 10.49 12.99 4.10
CA SER A 107 10.75 14.28 3.47
C SER A 107 11.44 14.10 2.13
N LEU A 108 12.50 13.29 2.09
CA LEU A 108 13.22 12.97 0.87
C LEU A 108 12.33 12.24 -0.15
N GLN A 109 11.42 11.37 0.35
CA GLN A 109 10.43 10.71 -0.49
C GLN A 109 9.44 11.71 -1.11
N ALA A 110 9.04 12.75 -0.36
CA ALA A 110 8.19 13.83 -0.88
C ALA A 110 8.93 14.65 -1.96
N ASP A 111 10.20 14.95 -1.75
CA ASP A 111 11.05 15.63 -2.74
C ASP A 111 11.19 14.80 -4.02
N ALA A 112 11.36 13.49 -3.88
CA ALA A 112 11.42 12.56 -5.03
C ALA A 112 10.11 12.55 -5.84
N TYR A 113 8.95 12.72 -5.21
CA TYR A 113 7.69 12.89 -5.95
C TYR A 113 7.66 14.20 -6.73
N ALA A 114 8.17 15.30 -6.16
CA ALA A 114 8.27 16.57 -6.87
C ALA A 114 9.13 16.43 -8.13
N CYS A 115 10.31 15.81 -8.01
CA CYS A 115 11.18 15.51 -9.15
C CYS A 115 10.52 14.62 -10.21
N LEU A 116 9.76 13.60 -9.78
CA LEU A 116 8.98 12.77 -10.71
C LEU A 116 7.97 13.60 -11.49
N LEU A 117 7.22 14.47 -10.80
CA LEU A 117 6.21 15.32 -11.44
C LEU A 117 6.85 16.34 -12.39
N ASP A 118 8.01 16.91 -12.04
CA ASP A 118 8.77 17.83 -12.91
C ASP A 118 9.19 17.12 -14.20
N ALA A 119 9.75 15.94 -14.07
CA ALA A 119 10.16 15.15 -15.24
C ALA A 119 8.98 14.68 -16.11
N LEU A 120 7.77 14.65 -15.56
CA LEU A 120 6.52 14.37 -16.30
C LEU A 120 5.84 15.64 -16.85
N GLY A 121 6.35 16.84 -16.56
CA GLY A 121 5.75 18.11 -16.94
C GLY A 121 4.40 18.35 -16.25
N ILE A 122 4.25 17.92 -15.00
CA ILE A 122 3.01 18.03 -14.23
C ILE A 122 3.21 19.04 -13.09
N ASP A 123 2.57 20.18 -13.20
CA ASP A 123 2.74 21.28 -12.23
C ASP A 123 1.98 21.03 -10.91
N ARG A 124 0.75 20.52 -10.98
CA ARG A 124 -0.14 20.35 -9.82
C ARG A 124 -0.89 19.04 -9.88
N VAL A 125 -1.05 18.40 -8.71
CA VAL A 125 -1.75 17.11 -8.55
C VAL A 125 -2.68 17.12 -7.34
N GLY A 126 -3.73 16.28 -7.40
CA GLY A 126 -4.33 15.75 -6.18
C GLY A 126 -3.45 14.62 -5.64
N VAL A 127 -3.36 14.49 -4.34
CA VAL A 127 -2.52 13.48 -3.66
C VAL A 127 -3.39 12.51 -2.89
N VAL A 128 -3.14 11.23 -3.04
CA VAL A 128 -3.80 10.15 -2.28
C VAL A 128 -2.72 9.34 -1.58
N GLY A 129 -2.70 9.37 -0.26
CA GLY A 129 -1.81 8.55 0.58
C GLY A 129 -2.56 7.39 1.21
N VAL A 130 -2.08 6.16 0.97
CA VAL A 130 -2.69 4.94 1.52
C VAL A 130 -1.76 4.35 2.58
N SER A 131 -2.28 4.05 3.78
CA SER A 131 -1.54 3.39 4.85
C SER A 131 -0.19 4.06 5.13
N MET A 132 0.92 3.37 5.04
CA MET A 132 2.29 3.91 5.19
C MET A 132 2.72 4.86 4.06
N GLY A 133 1.90 5.08 3.06
CA GLY A 133 2.07 6.18 2.10
C GLY A 133 1.69 7.56 2.68
N GLY A 134 1.00 7.57 3.81
CA GLY A 134 0.53 8.79 4.48
C GLY A 134 1.64 9.79 4.81
N PRO A 135 2.70 9.42 5.55
CA PRO A 135 3.75 10.34 5.97
C PRO A 135 4.36 11.13 4.80
N SER A 136 4.77 10.48 3.73
CA SER A 136 5.33 11.15 2.56
C SER A 136 4.31 11.97 1.77
N SER A 137 3.02 11.59 1.80
CA SER A 137 1.93 12.36 1.19
C SER A 137 1.64 13.65 1.98
N LEU A 138 1.62 13.56 3.31
CA LEU A 138 1.49 14.73 4.21
C LEU A 138 2.65 15.70 4.00
N LEU A 139 3.88 15.18 3.96
CA LEU A 139 5.06 16.00 3.75
C LEU A 139 5.13 16.58 2.33
N PHE A 140 4.62 15.90 1.32
CA PHE A 140 4.49 16.50 0.00
C PHE A 140 3.50 17.67 0.02
N ALA A 141 2.32 17.50 0.60
CA ALA A 141 1.34 18.58 0.71
C ALA A 141 1.85 19.77 1.54
N LEU A 142 2.64 19.52 2.59
CA LEU A 142 3.25 20.52 3.43
C LEU A 142 4.36 21.30 2.71
N ARG A 143 5.28 20.62 2.04
CA ARG A 143 6.48 21.17 1.42
C ARG A 143 6.21 21.81 0.06
N TYR A 144 5.20 21.29 -0.65
CA TYR A 144 4.80 21.72 -1.99
C TYR A 144 3.33 22.16 -2.07
N PRO A 145 2.91 23.16 -1.24
CA PRO A 145 1.51 23.58 -1.17
C PRO A 145 0.98 24.09 -2.51
N GLN A 146 1.81 24.76 -3.32
CA GLN A 146 1.40 25.25 -4.64
C GLN A 146 1.23 24.13 -5.67
N ARG A 147 1.78 22.94 -5.42
CA ARG A 147 1.70 21.77 -6.29
C ARG A 147 0.59 20.80 -5.87
N THR A 148 0.00 21.01 -4.68
CA THR A 148 -1.02 20.12 -4.12
C THR A 148 -2.40 20.76 -4.29
N LYS A 149 -3.26 20.15 -5.11
CA LYS A 149 -4.65 20.57 -5.29
C LYS A 149 -5.55 20.08 -4.16
N SER A 150 -5.36 18.85 -3.74
CA SER A 150 -6.10 18.20 -2.66
C SER A 150 -5.25 17.09 -2.04
N LEU A 151 -5.56 16.72 -0.80
CA LEU A 151 -4.95 15.62 -0.09
C LEU A 151 -6.03 14.63 0.39
N VAL A 152 -5.84 13.36 0.12
CA VAL A 152 -6.69 12.27 0.64
C VAL A 152 -5.82 11.30 1.41
N MET A 153 -6.24 10.98 2.62
CA MET A 153 -5.61 10.02 3.53
C MET A 153 -6.53 8.81 3.70
N ILE A 154 -6.11 7.62 3.27
CA ILE A 154 -6.92 6.40 3.33
C ILE A 154 -6.26 5.39 4.26
N SER A 155 -6.88 5.09 5.41
CA SER A 155 -6.31 4.20 6.44
C SER A 155 -4.84 4.52 6.72
N ALA A 156 -4.48 5.81 6.72
CA ALA A 156 -3.11 6.26 6.57
C ALA A 156 -2.47 6.66 7.90
N ALA A 157 -1.18 6.37 8.03
CA ALA A 157 -0.35 6.89 9.12
C ALA A 157 -0.17 8.40 8.97
N SER A 158 -0.21 9.11 10.09
CA SER A 158 -0.08 10.59 10.16
C SER A 158 0.89 11.08 11.22
N HIS A 159 1.38 10.20 12.05
CA HIS A 159 2.45 10.44 13.02
C HIS A 159 3.19 9.14 13.33
N ALA A 160 4.25 9.22 14.12
CA ALA A 160 5.10 8.07 14.44
C ALA A 160 4.31 6.86 14.95
N ILE A 161 4.59 5.72 14.35
CA ILE A 161 4.08 4.43 14.79
C ILE A 161 5.16 3.79 15.69
N PRO A 162 4.80 3.32 16.88
CA PRO A 162 5.76 2.65 17.77
C PRO A 162 6.47 1.49 17.07
N PRO A 163 7.78 1.31 17.29
CA PRO A 163 8.52 0.20 16.71
C PRO A 163 7.96 -1.14 17.21
N ARG A 164 7.98 -2.12 16.32
CA ARG A 164 7.56 -3.50 16.71
C ARG A 164 8.49 -4.06 17.77
N PRO A 165 7.96 -4.79 18.78
CA PRO A 165 8.80 -5.59 19.69
C PRO A 165 9.74 -6.50 18.90
N ALA A 166 10.97 -6.71 19.39
CA ALA A 166 12.03 -7.43 18.67
C ALA A 166 11.60 -8.83 18.18
N ILE A 167 10.82 -9.55 18.98
CA ILE A 167 10.30 -10.87 18.59
C ILE A 167 9.33 -10.77 17.39
N LEU A 168 8.45 -9.78 17.40
CA LEU A 168 7.51 -9.55 16.30
C LEU A 168 8.24 -9.05 15.04
N ALA A 169 9.30 -8.25 15.21
CA ALA A 169 10.15 -7.83 14.10
C ALA A 169 10.86 -9.04 13.46
N THR A 170 11.33 -10.00 14.28
CA THR A 170 11.95 -11.23 13.77
C THR A 170 10.95 -12.09 13.02
N ILE A 171 9.76 -12.29 13.54
CA ILE A 171 8.67 -13.01 12.86
C ILE A 171 8.32 -12.31 11.55
N PHE A 172 8.16 -10.99 11.58
CA PHE A 172 7.88 -10.19 10.40
C PHE A 172 8.94 -10.37 9.29
N ASN A 173 10.23 -10.43 9.66
CA ASN A 173 11.30 -10.67 8.70
C ASN A 173 11.18 -12.03 7.97
N VAL A 174 10.59 -13.04 8.59
CA VAL A 174 10.28 -14.34 7.95
C VAL A 174 9.20 -14.16 6.88
N PHE A 175 8.20 -13.34 7.14
CA PHE A 175 7.14 -13.03 6.16
C PHE A 175 7.63 -12.22 4.95
N LEU A 176 8.80 -11.58 5.06
CA LEU A 176 9.43 -10.88 3.92
C LEU A 176 10.13 -11.84 2.93
N ASN A 177 10.01 -13.14 3.14
CA ASN A 177 10.51 -14.17 2.21
C ASN A 177 9.43 -14.55 1.20
N ASP A 178 9.79 -14.60 -0.08
CA ASP A 178 8.86 -14.91 -1.17
C ASP A 178 8.11 -16.23 -0.99
N PHE A 179 8.81 -17.30 -0.56
CA PHE A 179 8.19 -18.60 -0.39
C PHE A 179 7.21 -18.62 0.77
N VAL A 180 7.61 -18.03 1.90
CA VAL A 180 6.74 -17.96 3.09
C VAL A 180 5.49 -17.14 2.81
N PHE A 181 5.65 -15.96 2.19
CA PHE A 181 4.53 -15.10 1.86
C PHE A 181 3.59 -15.76 0.83
N TRP A 182 4.15 -16.36 -0.22
CA TRP A 182 3.40 -17.10 -1.22
C TRP A 182 2.61 -18.28 -0.62
N MET A 183 3.23 -19.02 0.31
CA MET A 183 2.56 -20.09 1.05
C MET A 183 1.38 -19.55 1.87
N MET A 184 1.56 -18.42 2.56
CA MET A 184 0.47 -17.79 3.33
C MET A 184 -0.69 -17.35 2.44
N VAL A 185 -0.41 -16.73 1.30
CA VAL A 185 -1.46 -16.33 0.33
C VAL A 185 -2.29 -17.53 -0.12
N HIS A 186 -1.66 -18.69 -0.35
CA HIS A 186 -2.35 -19.87 -0.91
C HIS A 186 -2.95 -20.80 0.13
N LEU A 187 -2.36 -20.90 1.33
CA LEU A 187 -2.81 -21.88 2.35
C LEU A 187 -3.57 -21.24 3.50
N SER A 188 -3.33 -19.96 3.78
CA SER A 188 -3.90 -19.29 4.95
C SER A 188 -4.22 -17.82 4.69
N PRO A 189 -4.94 -17.50 3.59
CA PRO A 189 -5.24 -16.11 3.24
C PRO A 189 -6.01 -15.39 4.35
N GLN A 190 -6.86 -16.10 5.11
CA GLN A 190 -7.62 -15.52 6.22
C GLN A 190 -6.71 -15.04 7.36
N VAL A 191 -5.64 -15.80 7.66
CA VAL A 191 -4.64 -15.39 8.65
C VAL A 191 -3.90 -14.15 8.15
N LEU A 192 -3.53 -14.13 6.87
CA LEU A 192 -2.84 -12.98 6.28
C LEU A 192 -3.74 -11.73 6.27
N LEU A 193 -5.04 -11.86 5.95
CA LEU A 193 -6.01 -10.77 6.05
C LEU A 193 -6.14 -10.25 7.49
N ALA A 194 -6.17 -11.14 8.50
CA ALA A 194 -6.18 -10.73 9.89
C ALA A 194 -4.91 -9.96 10.29
N VAL A 195 -3.73 -10.39 9.83
CA VAL A 195 -2.45 -9.67 10.01
C VAL A 195 -2.47 -8.31 9.31
N LEU A 196 -3.17 -8.20 8.19
CA LEU A 196 -3.40 -6.94 7.48
C LEU A 196 -4.57 -6.13 8.03
N GLY A 197 -5.04 -6.44 9.24
CA GLY A 197 -6.00 -5.63 9.98
C GLY A 197 -7.46 -5.82 9.55
N VAL A 198 -7.82 -6.89 8.83
CA VAL A 198 -9.22 -7.23 8.53
C VAL A 198 -9.76 -8.14 9.65
N PRO A 199 -10.72 -7.68 10.48
CA PRO A 199 -11.22 -8.46 11.60
C PRO A 199 -11.85 -9.79 11.16
N VAL A 200 -11.71 -10.84 11.98
CA VAL A 200 -12.17 -12.21 11.63
C VAL A 200 -13.69 -12.29 11.48
N ASP A 201 -14.42 -11.53 12.26
CA ASP A 201 -15.89 -11.43 12.16
C ASP A 201 -16.33 -10.76 10.84
N VAL A 202 -15.59 -9.76 10.38
CA VAL A 202 -15.78 -9.16 9.06
C VAL A 202 -15.50 -10.17 7.95
N GLN A 203 -14.39 -10.92 8.06
CA GLN A 203 -14.02 -11.93 7.05
C GLN A 203 -15.11 -12.99 6.85
N ARG A 204 -15.85 -13.36 7.91
CA ARG A 204 -16.95 -14.33 7.85
C ARG A 204 -18.21 -13.82 7.13
N GLN A 205 -18.32 -12.50 6.96
CA GLN A 205 -19.49 -11.84 6.37
C GLN A 205 -19.23 -11.36 4.93
N LEU A 206 -18.01 -11.56 4.41
CA LEU A 206 -17.64 -11.13 3.06
C LEU A 206 -18.46 -11.85 2.00
N SER A 207 -18.92 -11.10 1.01
CA SER A 207 -19.45 -11.67 -0.23
C SER A 207 -18.35 -12.37 -1.02
N SER A 208 -18.75 -13.21 -1.98
CA SER A 208 -17.80 -13.87 -2.89
C SER A 208 -16.97 -12.85 -3.69
N GLU A 209 -17.57 -11.71 -4.07
CA GLU A 209 -16.90 -10.64 -4.78
C GLU A 209 -15.84 -9.95 -3.90
N GLU A 210 -16.18 -9.62 -2.66
CA GLU A 210 -15.24 -9.03 -1.70
C GLU A 210 -14.10 -9.98 -1.37
N THR A 211 -14.41 -11.26 -1.17
CA THR A 211 -13.39 -12.31 -0.97
C THR A 211 -12.44 -12.39 -2.15
N ALA A 212 -12.94 -12.41 -3.39
CA ALA A 212 -12.11 -12.43 -4.59
C ALA A 212 -11.25 -11.16 -4.71
N ARG A 213 -11.80 -9.98 -4.38
CA ARG A 213 -11.10 -8.70 -4.39
C ARG A 213 -9.95 -8.69 -3.37
N LEU A 214 -10.20 -9.13 -2.15
CA LEU A 214 -9.16 -9.21 -1.12
C LEU A 214 -8.10 -10.25 -1.47
N HIS A 215 -8.47 -11.37 -2.07
CA HIS A 215 -7.52 -12.37 -2.53
C HIS A 215 -6.60 -11.81 -3.64
N ALA A 216 -7.18 -11.12 -4.62
CA ALA A 216 -6.42 -10.45 -5.67
C ALA A 216 -5.47 -9.38 -5.08
N PHE A 217 -5.90 -8.67 -4.02
CA PHE A 217 -5.02 -7.76 -3.30
C PHE A 217 -3.83 -8.48 -2.65
N LEU A 218 -4.05 -9.62 -1.96
CA LEU A 218 -2.97 -10.42 -1.37
C LEU A 218 -1.99 -10.92 -2.44
N GLU A 219 -2.50 -11.39 -3.57
CA GLU A 219 -1.69 -11.83 -4.71
C GLU A 219 -0.86 -10.68 -5.30
N SER A 220 -1.39 -9.45 -5.32
CA SER A 220 -0.68 -8.27 -5.83
C SER A 220 0.56 -7.90 -5.00
N ILE A 221 0.66 -8.38 -3.76
CA ILE A 221 1.83 -8.17 -2.89
C ILE A 221 2.99 -9.11 -3.27
N VAL A 222 2.71 -10.18 -4.02
CA VAL A 222 3.73 -11.11 -4.53
C VAL A 222 4.40 -10.50 -5.77
N PRO A 223 5.76 -10.46 -5.86
CA PRO A 223 6.76 -11.05 -4.96
C PRO A 223 7.10 -10.12 -3.79
N MET A 224 7.12 -10.66 -2.58
CA MET A 224 7.43 -9.91 -1.36
C MET A 224 8.92 -9.52 -1.30
N GLY A 225 9.79 -10.36 -1.81
CA GLY A 225 11.23 -10.11 -1.85
C GLY A 225 11.60 -8.81 -2.57
N ALA A 226 10.88 -8.47 -3.66
CA ALA A 226 11.07 -7.21 -4.39
C ALA A 226 10.61 -5.96 -3.60
N ARG A 227 9.93 -6.15 -2.47
CA ARG A 227 9.39 -5.08 -1.60
C ARG A 227 10.10 -5.01 -0.24
N ARG A 228 11.01 -5.97 0.00
CA ARG A 228 11.67 -6.18 1.29
C ARG A 228 12.39 -4.93 1.81
N ASN A 229 13.17 -4.27 0.98
CA ASN A 229 13.96 -3.11 1.40
C ASN A 229 13.06 -1.94 1.83
N GLY A 230 11.96 -1.72 1.11
CA GLY A 230 10.96 -0.73 1.48
C GLY A 230 10.27 -1.09 2.80
N GLN A 231 9.89 -2.35 3.00
CA GLN A 231 9.32 -2.82 4.26
C GLN A 231 10.23 -2.59 5.46
N LEU A 232 11.53 -2.79 5.30
CA LEU A 232 12.51 -2.55 6.36
C LEU A 232 12.69 -1.05 6.63
N LEU A 233 12.54 -0.20 5.59
CA LEU A 233 12.63 1.25 5.71
C LEU A 233 11.40 1.86 6.43
N GLU A 234 10.22 1.22 6.38
CA GLU A 234 8.97 1.76 6.94
C GLU A 234 9.06 2.16 8.41
N GLN A 235 9.91 1.52 9.19
CA GLN A 235 10.10 1.84 10.60
C GLN A 235 10.56 3.28 10.82
N HIS A 236 11.26 3.88 9.85
CA HIS A 236 11.81 5.23 9.92
C HIS A 236 10.99 6.25 9.12
N MET A 237 10.04 5.78 8.29
CA MET A 237 9.27 6.67 7.39
C MET A 237 8.21 7.51 8.12
N SER A 238 7.84 7.18 9.35
CA SER A 238 6.93 7.98 10.17
C SER A 238 7.64 8.91 11.17
N GLU A 239 8.97 8.92 11.16
CA GLU A 239 9.80 9.76 12.04
C GLU A 239 9.92 11.18 11.44
N TYR A 240 8.98 12.06 11.76
CA TYR A 240 8.99 13.48 11.40
C TYR A 240 8.20 14.28 12.44
N ASP A 241 8.39 15.61 12.46
CA ASP A 241 7.60 16.47 13.33
C ASP A 241 6.14 16.57 12.82
N ALA A 242 5.31 15.71 13.36
CA ALA A 242 3.90 15.63 12.99
C ALA A 242 3.11 16.92 13.32
N GLY A 243 3.61 17.77 14.23
CA GLY A 243 3.01 19.06 14.53
C GLY A 243 3.01 20.03 13.33
N GLN A 244 3.88 19.82 12.35
CA GLN A 244 3.95 20.66 11.14
C GLN A 244 2.75 20.50 10.21
N ILE A 245 1.98 19.41 10.29
CA ILE A 245 0.82 19.18 9.40
C ILE A 245 -0.27 20.25 9.56
N ARG A 246 -0.25 21.04 10.65
CA ARG A 246 -1.12 22.20 10.83
C ARG A 246 -0.91 23.30 9.78
N ASN A 247 0.19 23.27 9.06
CA ASN A 247 0.52 24.21 8.00
C ASN A 247 0.10 23.72 6.61
N ILE A 248 -0.52 22.56 6.48
CA ILE A 248 -1.05 22.04 5.21
C ILE A 248 -2.21 22.94 4.77
N GLN A 249 -2.13 23.46 3.53
CA GLN A 249 -3.11 24.38 2.95
C GLN A 249 -4.11 23.67 2.04
N ALA A 250 -3.75 22.49 1.54
CA ALA A 250 -4.58 21.75 0.61
C ALA A 250 -5.87 21.25 1.27
N PRO A 251 -7.05 21.38 0.62
CA PRO A 251 -8.26 20.70 1.07
C PRO A 251 -7.95 19.22 1.35
N THR A 252 -8.34 18.74 2.52
CA THR A 252 -7.95 17.40 2.99
C THR A 252 -9.17 16.56 3.36
N LEU A 253 -9.18 15.31 2.88
CA LEU A 253 -10.15 14.28 3.23
C LEU A 253 -9.45 13.11 3.93
N VAL A 254 -10.00 12.65 5.05
CA VAL A 254 -9.42 11.53 5.82
C VAL A 254 -10.45 10.41 5.93
N LEU A 255 -10.16 9.28 5.28
CA LEU A 255 -11.03 8.08 5.33
C LEU A 255 -10.35 7.01 6.18
N HIS A 256 -11.04 6.51 7.22
CA HIS A 256 -10.48 5.50 8.10
C HIS A 256 -11.61 4.68 8.76
N ALA A 257 -11.37 3.38 8.96
CA ALA A 257 -12.30 2.53 9.69
C ALA A 257 -11.98 2.52 11.19
N GLN A 258 -13.02 2.55 12.02
CA GLN A 258 -12.86 2.53 13.48
C GLN A 258 -12.31 1.19 14.00
N ASP A 259 -12.53 0.12 13.25
CA ASP A 259 -12.09 -1.23 13.55
C ASP A 259 -10.71 -1.58 12.94
N ASP A 260 -9.95 -0.57 12.44
CA ASP A 260 -8.60 -0.76 11.92
C ASP A 260 -7.62 -1.08 13.05
N THR A 261 -7.13 -2.32 13.09
CA THR A 261 -6.17 -2.81 14.09
C THR A 261 -4.71 -2.70 13.64
N LEU A 262 -4.46 -2.36 12.37
CA LEU A 262 -3.11 -2.25 11.82
C LEU A 262 -2.57 -0.81 11.92
N VAL A 263 -3.38 0.15 11.50
CA VAL A 263 -3.14 1.59 11.67
C VAL A 263 -4.32 2.13 12.47
N SER A 264 -4.09 2.50 13.73
CA SER A 264 -5.18 2.87 14.64
C SER A 264 -5.98 4.07 14.13
N PHE A 265 -7.28 4.10 14.44
CA PHE A 265 -8.17 5.20 14.09
C PHE A 265 -7.69 6.56 14.65
N GLU A 266 -6.87 6.53 15.71
CA GLU A 266 -6.22 7.71 16.29
C GLU A 266 -5.38 8.48 15.25
N GLN A 267 -4.78 7.79 14.27
CA GLN A 267 -4.03 8.43 13.18
C GLN A 267 -4.92 9.35 12.34
N ALA A 268 -6.15 8.92 12.07
CA ALA A 268 -7.15 9.72 11.36
C ALA A 268 -7.65 10.89 12.20
N GLU A 269 -7.93 10.66 13.49
CA GLU A 269 -8.32 11.73 14.42
C GLU A 269 -7.22 12.77 14.56
N PHE A 270 -5.96 12.34 14.61
CA PHE A 270 -4.82 13.25 14.65
C PHE A 270 -4.78 14.12 13.40
N SER A 271 -4.91 13.56 12.20
CA SER A 271 -4.99 14.31 10.95
C SER A 271 -6.16 15.28 10.93
N ALA A 272 -7.35 14.80 11.32
CA ALA A 272 -8.57 15.62 11.32
C ALA A 272 -8.50 16.80 12.29
N ARG A 273 -7.85 16.62 13.46
CA ARG A 273 -7.68 17.68 14.45
C ARG A 273 -6.61 18.70 14.11
N ASN A 274 -5.56 18.30 13.41
CA ASN A 274 -4.38 19.12 13.19
C ASN A 274 -4.31 19.77 11.80
N ILE A 275 -4.91 19.18 10.76
CA ILE A 275 -4.92 19.77 9.41
C ILE A 275 -6.12 20.73 9.30
N PRO A 276 -5.91 22.02 9.02
CA PRO A 276 -6.99 22.99 8.91
C PRO A 276 -8.03 22.59 7.85
N GLY A 277 -9.29 22.53 8.24
CA GLY A 277 -10.40 22.19 7.34
C GLY A 277 -10.43 20.74 6.85
N ALA A 278 -9.65 19.85 7.46
CA ALA A 278 -9.72 18.42 7.14
C ALA A 278 -11.10 17.85 7.43
N ARG A 279 -11.60 17.02 6.49
CA ARG A 279 -12.93 16.39 6.56
C ARG A 279 -12.77 14.91 6.88
N PRO A 280 -13.07 14.45 8.11
CA PRO A 280 -13.04 13.03 8.44
C PRO A 280 -14.26 12.32 7.87
N VAL A 281 -14.04 11.13 7.32
CA VAL A 281 -15.06 10.19 6.90
C VAL A 281 -14.76 8.84 7.56
N ALA A 282 -15.55 8.50 8.57
CA ALA A 282 -15.47 7.18 9.17
C ALA A 282 -16.04 6.14 8.19
N MET A 283 -15.26 5.09 7.93
CA MET A 283 -15.71 3.88 7.27
C MET A 283 -16.31 2.93 8.33
N GLU A 284 -17.35 2.18 7.95
CA GLU A 284 -18.11 1.41 8.95
C GLU A 284 -17.33 0.22 9.48
N LYS A 285 -16.98 -0.71 8.62
CA LYS A 285 -16.29 -1.97 8.95
C LYS A 285 -15.32 -2.37 7.85
N GLY A 286 -14.38 -3.23 8.18
CA GLY A 286 -13.44 -3.79 7.22
C GLY A 286 -11.96 -3.60 7.60
N GLY A 287 -11.72 -3.01 8.77
CA GLY A 287 -10.39 -2.79 9.30
C GLY A 287 -9.54 -1.97 8.35
N HIS A 288 -8.30 -2.36 8.19
CA HIS A 288 -7.33 -1.64 7.37
C HIS A 288 -7.69 -1.60 5.86
N LEU A 289 -8.44 -2.59 5.38
CA LEU A 289 -8.85 -2.70 3.99
C LEU A 289 -10.32 -2.28 3.75
N ALA A 290 -10.89 -1.49 4.66
CA ALA A 290 -12.30 -1.08 4.65
C ALA A 290 -12.74 -0.41 3.34
N LEU A 291 -11.87 0.34 2.66
CA LEU A 291 -12.19 0.94 1.36
C LEU A 291 -12.61 -0.11 0.31
N MET A 292 -12.15 -1.35 0.47
CA MET A 292 -12.46 -2.46 -0.45
C MET A 292 -13.80 -3.14 -0.16
N MET A 293 -14.46 -2.83 0.97
CA MET A 293 -15.72 -3.44 1.38
C MET A 293 -16.91 -2.73 0.73
N ASN A 294 -17.93 -3.51 0.34
CA ASN A 294 -19.13 -2.97 -0.31
C ASN A 294 -19.92 -2.05 0.62
N VAL A 295 -19.96 -2.35 1.91
CA VAL A 295 -20.60 -1.50 2.94
C VAL A 295 -20.05 -0.07 2.94
N ASN A 296 -18.82 0.14 2.49
CA ASN A 296 -18.18 1.45 2.41
C ASN A 296 -18.35 2.14 1.03
N ALA A 297 -19.30 1.70 0.19
CA ALA A 297 -19.63 2.41 -1.05
C ALA A 297 -19.97 3.90 -0.80
N PRO A 298 -20.74 4.29 0.23
CA PRO A 298 -20.99 5.71 0.52
C PRO A 298 -19.72 6.51 0.85
N ALA A 299 -18.73 5.88 1.48
CA ALA A 299 -17.44 6.54 1.73
C ALA A 299 -16.65 6.77 0.42
N ARG A 300 -16.70 5.80 -0.52
CA ARG A 300 -16.12 5.98 -1.85
C ARG A 300 -16.81 7.07 -2.67
N GLU A 301 -18.13 7.20 -2.59
CA GLU A 301 -18.88 8.30 -3.23
C GLU A 301 -18.46 9.65 -2.68
N LYS A 302 -18.34 9.79 -1.35
CA LYS A 302 -17.81 11.01 -0.72
C LYS A 302 -16.40 11.33 -1.18
N LEU A 303 -15.55 10.31 -1.32
CA LEU A 303 -14.20 10.45 -1.86
C LEU A 303 -14.23 10.99 -3.29
N LEU A 304 -15.01 10.38 -4.18
CA LEU A 304 -15.13 10.84 -5.58
C LEU A 304 -15.66 12.27 -5.66
N THR A 305 -16.72 12.59 -4.92
CA THR A 305 -17.28 13.95 -4.85
C THR A 305 -16.21 14.97 -4.38
N PHE A 306 -15.42 14.62 -3.35
CA PHE A 306 -14.34 15.47 -2.87
C PHE A 306 -13.26 15.67 -3.94
N LEU A 307 -12.86 14.61 -4.63
CA LEU A 307 -11.86 14.69 -5.70
C LEU A 307 -12.36 15.55 -6.87
N GLU A 308 -13.61 15.41 -7.28
CA GLU A 308 -14.23 16.22 -8.34
C GLU A 308 -14.26 17.70 -7.98
N GLN A 309 -14.64 18.05 -6.76
CA GLN A 309 -14.71 19.43 -6.28
C GLN A 309 -13.35 20.13 -6.27
N ASN A 310 -12.25 19.40 -6.02
CA ASN A 310 -10.94 19.99 -5.78
C ASN A 310 -9.94 19.78 -6.93
N ASN A 311 -10.21 18.92 -7.91
CA ASN A 311 -9.23 18.57 -8.95
C ASN A 311 -9.72 18.83 -10.38
N SER A 312 -10.98 19.19 -10.61
CA SER A 312 -11.57 19.37 -11.95
C SER A 312 -11.11 20.62 -12.74
N ARG A 313 -10.10 21.36 -12.24
CA ARG A 313 -9.56 22.55 -12.93
C ARG A 313 -8.04 22.51 -13.01
#